data_885c35282274c87d17f45c57a5654254
#
_entry.id   885c35282274c87d17f45c57a5654254
#
_cell.length_a   1.000
_cell.length_b   1.000
_cell.length_c   1.000
_cell.angle_alpha   90.00
_cell.angle_beta   90.00
_cell.angle_gamma   90.00
#
_symmetry.space_group_name_H-M   'P 1'
#
loop_
_entity.id
_entity.type
_entity.pdbx_description
1 polymer ?
#
loop_
_entity_poly.entity_id
_entity_poly.type
_entity_poly.pdbx_seq_one_letter_code
_entity_poly.pdbx_strand_id
1 'polypeptide(L)'
;MNLKKEKMRHFMTLVALTLAMSSTQAKVRLPHILSDNMILQQNSEARLWGWDKPGKEVKVSVSWSTQKYVAKTGKDGKWLVSVQTPAASYAPLSVTFDDGEKTTLNGILSGEVWVCAGQSNMEMPVKGFGNCPVENYNKVVVDANNYKGIHYVKIPSVMSMKPLDDANCEWKEVNPETVGEASATGYFFAQVVNKTLNIPVGLILANKGGSRVESWLDYDYLKKNTDEPLDSNAIVKKFSWDYHRPLVWGNGTFSPILNYTVKGILFYQGCSNVGDPAGRYTKRLADLVAQWRRDFRQGDIPFYFVEIAPYHYGDVNGDWGPKLREQQFNAAKVIPNSGIISTNDCVYPYEKEQIHPAQKQKVGERLAFLALNKTYGMKSVIGEGMTFKEMKIKNDT
;
A
#
# COMPACT_ATOMS: atom_id res chain seq x y z
N MET A 1 -14.85 -71.17 22.30
CA MET A 1 -13.50 -70.63 21.99
C MET A 1 -13.48 -69.64 20.82
N ASN A 2 -14.47 -69.67 19.89
CA ASN A 2 -14.53 -68.76 18.75
C ASN A 2 -14.98 -67.31 19.03
N LEU A 3 -15.89 -67.07 19.95
CA LEU A 3 -16.39 -65.69 20.28
C LEU A 3 -15.32 -64.77 20.90
N LYS A 4 -14.34 -65.32 21.65
CA LYS A 4 -13.25 -64.52 22.21
C LYS A 4 -12.23 -64.08 21.15
N LYS A 5 -12.00 -64.87 20.12
CA LYS A 5 -11.09 -64.49 19.02
C LYS A 5 -11.69 -63.44 18.08
N GLU A 6 -13.01 -63.45 17.85
CA GLU A 6 -13.65 -62.40 17.04
C GLU A 6 -13.70 -61.06 17.78
N LYS A 7 -14.03 -61.02 19.07
CA LYS A 7 -13.99 -59.78 19.87
C LYS A 7 -12.59 -59.18 19.94
N MET A 8 -11.56 -60.00 20.01
CA MET A 8 -10.17 -59.56 20.06
C MET A 8 -9.69 -59.03 18.68
N ARG A 9 -10.15 -59.62 17.57
CA ARG A 9 -9.90 -59.11 16.22
C ARG A 9 -10.58 -57.74 15.97
N HIS A 10 -11.84 -57.55 16.41
CA HIS A 10 -12.55 -56.29 16.30
C HIS A 10 -11.92 -55.22 17.17
N PHE A 11 -11.42 -55.56 18.37
CA PHE A 11 -10.72 -54.62 19.25
C PHE A 11 -9.37 -54.20 18.70
N MET A 12 -8.59 -55.10 18.09
CA MET A 12 -7.32 -54.80 17.40
C MET A 12 -7.56 -53.97 16.14
N THR A 13 -8.64 -54.20 15.39
CA THR A 13 -8.99 -53.39 14.18
C THR A 13 -9.46 -51.99 14.59
N LEU A 14 -10.17 -51.84 15.72
CA LEU A 14 -10.59 -50.54 16.23
C LEU A 14 -9.41 -49.73 16.76
N VAL A 15 -8.43 -50.36 17.43
CA VAL A 15 -7.20 -49.71 17.92
C VAL A 15 -6.28 -49.36 16.77
N ALA A 16 -6.23 -50.18 15.67
CA ALA A 16 -5.48 -49.85 14.47
C ALA A 16 -6.11 -48.69 13.65
N LEU A 17 -7.48 -48.55 13.68
CA LEU A 17 -8.16 -47.39 13.04
C LEU A 17 -8.00 -46.11 13.84
N THR A 18 -7.82 -46.18 15.16
CA THR A 18 -7.59 -44.97 15.99
C THR A 18 -6.14 -44.47 15.96
N LEU A 19 -5.18 -45.28 15.52
CA LEU A 19 -3.78 -44.88 15.31
C LEU A 19 -3.50 -44.33 13.88
N ALA A 20 -4.46 -44.44 12.98
CA ALA A 20 -4.38 -43.87 11.62
C ALA A 20 -5.13 -42.53 11.48
N MET A 21 -5.39 -41.83 12.60
CA MET A 21 -5.57 -40.37 12.52
C MET A 21 -4.19 -39.76 12.22
N SER A 22 -3.79 -39.85 10.98
CA SER A 22 -2.78 -38.95 10.41
C SER A 22 -3.22 -37.56 10.84
N SER A 23 -2.55 -36.99 11.83
CA SER A 23 -2.65 -35.57 12.08
C SER A 23 -2.22 -34.91 10.75
N THR A 24 -3.18 -34.52 9.94
CA THR A 24 -2.91 -33.59 8.85
C THR A 24 -2.30 -32.40 9.55
N GLN A 25 -0.98 -32.35 9.52
CA GLN A 25 -0.23 -31.25 10.09
C GLN A 25 -0.60 -30.05 9.22
N ALA A 26 -1.33 -29.12 9.79
CA ALA A 26 -1.71 -27.93 9.04
C ALA A 26 -0.41 -27.24 8.66
N LYS A 27 -0.18 -27.07 7.37
CA LYS A 27 0.93 -26.37 6.76
C LYS A 27 0.91 -24.90 7.22
N VAL A 28 2.08 -24.31 7.39
CA VAL A 28 2.22 -22.88 7.69
C VAL A 28 1.37 -22.06 6.71
N ARG A 29 0.51 -21.18 7.24
CA ARG A 29 -0.31 -20.27 6.44
C ARG A 29 0.37 -18.92 6.32
N LEU A 30 0.61 -18.47 5.10
CA LEU A 30 1.16 -17.16 4.79
C LEU A 30 0.01 -16.19 4.44
N PRO A 31 0.16 -14.88 4.71
CA PRO A 31 -0.75 -13.89 4.13
C PRO A 31 -0.54 -13.83 2.61
N HIS A 32 -1.60 -13.54 1.87
CA HIS A 32 -1.55 -13.52 0.41
C HIS A 32 -0.53 -12.55 -0.17
N ILE A 33 -0.22 -11.46 0.52
CA ILE A 33 0.81 -10.51 0.08
C ILE A 33 2.23 -11.11 0.10
N LEU A 34 2.48 -12.15 0.91
CA LEU A 34 3.71 -12.95 0.85
C LEU A 34 3.50 -14.10 -0.12
N SER A 35 3.77 -13.87 -1.38
CA SER A 35 3.56 -14.83 -2.47
C SER A 35 4.68 -14.78 -3.49
N ASP A 36 4.63 -15.67 -4.47
CA ASP A 36 5.54 -15.65 -5.61
C ASP A 36 5.59 -14.28 -6.28
N ASN A 37 6.72 -13.95 -6.86
CA ASN A 37 6.98 -12.67 -7.55
C ASN A 37 6.90 -11.41 -6.67
N MET A 38 6.83 -11.52 -5.34
CA MET A 38 6.89 -10.34 -4.47
C MET A 38 8.24 -9.63 -4.60
N ILE A 39 8.25 -8.32 -4.30
CA ILE A 39 9.50 -7.56 -4.17
C ILE A 39 9.75 -7.28 -2.69
N LEU A 40 10.88 -7.71 -2.15
CA LEU A 40 11.31 -7.37 -0.80
C LEU A 40 12.13 -6.09 -0.82
N GLN A 41 11.91 -5.23 0.18
CA GLN A 41 12.72 -4.02 0.35
C GLN A 41 14.20 -4.39 0.51
N GLN A 42 15.07 -3.83 -0.34
CA GLN A 42 16.51 -4.07 -0.31
C GLN A 42 17.19 -3.54 0.96
N ASN A 43 18.36 -4.11 1.31
CA ASN A 43 19.23 -3.64 2.39
C ASN A 43 18.46 -3.35 3.69
N SER A 44 17.57 -4.25 4.08
CA SER A 44 16.66 -4.04 5.21
C SER A 44 16.41 -5.34 5.98
N GLU A 45 15.85 -5.22 7.17
CA GLU A 45 15.26 -6.32 7.90
C GLU A 45 13.80 -6.51 7.42
N ALA A 46 13.62 -7.30 6.34
CA ALA A 46 12.29 -7.57 5.79
C ALA A 46 11.53 -8.51 6.71
N ARG A 47 10.32 -8.12 7.07
CA ARG A 47 9.44 -8.92 7.92
C ARG A 47 8.67 -9.94 7.09
N LEU A 48 8.72 -11.18 7.58
CA LEU A 48 7.93 -12.32 7.09
C LEU A 48 7.06 -12.81 8.24
N TRP A 49 5.78 -13.09 7.97
CA TRP A 49 4.82 -13.44 9.02
C TRP A 49 3.74 -14.38 8.49
N GLY A 50 3.00 -14.94 9.40
CA GLY A 50 1.87 -15.80 9.06
C GLY A 50 1.25 -16.42 10.30
N TRP A 51 0.62 -17.56 10.07
CA TRP A 51 -0.10 -18.30 11.11
C TRP A 51 0.28 -19.77 11.11
N ASP A 52 0.32 -20.34 12.30
CA ASP A 52 0.52 -21.76 12.54
C ASP A 52 -0.09 -22.13 13.90
N LYS A 53 -0.01 -23.40 14.29
CA LYS A 53 -0.45 -23.86 15.60
C LYS A 53 0.37 -23.20 16.71
N PRO A 54 -0.26 -22.74 17.81
CA PRO A 54 0.45 -22.14 18.95
C PRO A 54 1.63 -23.00 19.42
N GLY A 55 2.77 -22.36 19.64
CA GLY A 55 3.99 -23.01 20.09
C GLY A 55 4.81 -23.71 19.01
N LYS A 56 4.31 -23.80 17.78
CA LYS A 56 5.03 -24.38 16.64
C LYS A 56 6.21 -23.48 16.22
N GLU A 57 7.30 -24.08 15.82
CA GLU A 57 8.44 -23.37 15.22
C GLU A 57 8.33 -23.36 13.71
N VAL A 58 8.49 -22.18 13.11
CA VAL A 58 8.61 -21.97 11.67
C VAL A 58 10.06 -21.61 11.37
N LYS A 59 10.76 -22.49 10.66
CA LYS A 59 12.13 -22.25 10.20
C LYS A 59 12.06 -21.57 8.83
N VAL A 60 12.78 -20.44 8.69
CA VAL A 60 12.84 -19.70 7.44
C VAL A 60 14.25 -19.76 6.88
N SER A 61 14.37 -20.14 5.61
CA SER A 61 15.63 -20.13 4.86
C SER A 61 15.46 -19.33 3.58
N VAL A 62 16.50 -18.61 3.21
CA VAL A 62 16.53 -17.69 2.07
C VAL A 62 17.62 -18.10 1.09
N SER A 63 17.40 -17.93 -0.21
CA SER A 63 18.36 -18.37 -1.24
C SER A 63 19.65 -17.55 -1.30
N TRP A 64 19.64 -16.35 -0.74
CA TRP A 64 20.77 -15.39 -0.80
C TRP A 64 21.70 -15.44 0.43
N SER A 65 21.41 -16.30 1.40
CA SER A 65 22.21 -16.43 2.62
C SER A 65 22.11 -17.83 3.22
N THR A 66 23.17 -18.27 3.86
CA THR A 66 23.18 -19.52 4.65
C THR A 66 22.59 -19.35 6.05
N GLN A 67 22.29 -18.10 6.45
CA GLN A 67 21.66 -17.80 7.74
C GLN A 67 20.28 -18.47 7.83
N LYS A 68 20.01 -19.07 8.98
CA LYS A 68 18.71 -19.66 9.30
C LYS A 68 17.99 -18.75 10.27
N TYR A 69 16.71 -18.56 10.02
CA TYR A 69 15.84 -17.77 10.89
C TYR A 69 14.78 -18.70 11.47
N VAL A 70 14.36 -18.45 12.69
CA VAL A 70 13.34 -19.25 13.38
C VAL A 70 12.36 -18.31 14.05
N ALA A 71 11.08 -18.54 13.83
CA ALA A 71 9.99 -17.89 14.58
C ALA A 71 9.22 -18.93 15.37
N LYS A 72 8.83 -18.60 16.60
CA LYS A 72 7.93 -19.41 17.40
C LYS A 72 6.52 -18.81 17.36
N THR A 73 5.55 -19.60 16.98
CA THR A 73 4.15 -19.17 16.91
C THR A 73 3.61 -18.86 18.30
N GLY A 74 3.05 -17.67 18.46
CA GLY A 74 2.44 -17.20 19.70
C GLY A 74 1.17 -17.95 20.07
N LYS A 75 0.61 -17.65 21.26
CA LYS A 75 -0.68 -18.21 21.72
C LYS A 75 -1.85 -17.81 20.81
N ASP A 76 -1.74 -16.70 20.11
CA ASP A 76 -2.70 -16.17 19.13
C ASP A 76 -2.61 -16.84 17.75
N GLY A 77 -1.70 -17.80 17.59
CA GLY A 77 -1.46 -18.50 16.33
C GLY A 77 -0.66 -17.70 15.31
N LYS A 78 -0.08 -16.55 15.69
CA LYS A 78 0.71 -15.69 14.79
C LYS A 78 2.21 -15.89 15.03
N TRP A 79 2.98 -15.80 13.94
CA TRP A 79 4.43 -15.74 13.99
C TRP A 79 4.95 -14.60 13.11
N LEU A 80 6.12 -14.07 13.44
CA LEU A 80 6.82 -13.05 12.68
C LEU A 80 8.33 -13.25 12.85
N VAL A 81 9.07 -13.06 11.76
CA VAL A 81 10.52 -13.05 11.73
C VAL A 81 11.03 -11.95 10.81
N SER A 82 12.17 -11.36 11.11
CA SER A 82 12.86 -10.44 10.21
C SER A 82 14.03 -11.17 9.53
N VAL A 83 14.16 -10.99 8.22
CA VAL A 83 15.27 -11.53 7.42
C VAL A 83 16.07 -10.40 6.79
N GLN A 84 17.40 -10.47 6.85
CA GLN A 84 18.26 -9.49 6.18
C GLN A 84 18.16 -9.68 4.66
N THR A 85 17.74 -8.64 3.93
CA THR A 85 17.66 -8.65 2.46
C THR A 85 18.96 -8.15 1.82
N PRO A 86 19.32 -8.67 0.64
CA PRO A 86 20.48 -8.20 -0.11
C PRO A 86 20.22 -6.85 -0.78
N ALA A 87 21.24 -6.27 -1.38
CA ALA A 87 21.11 -5.16 -2.31
C ALA A 87 20.19 -5.52 -3.47
N ALA A 88 19.60 -4.50 -4.11
CA ALA A 88 18.68 -4.68 -5.24
C ALA A 88 19.31 -5.49 -6.37
N SER A 89 18.54 -6.43 -6.91
CA SER A 89 18.97 -7.31 -8.00
C SER A 89 17.79 -7.83 -8.79
N TYR A 90 18.01 -8.02 -10.10
CA TYR A 90 17.07 -8.70 -11.00
C TYR A 90 17.20 -10.23 -10.98
N ALA A 91 18.20 -10.78 -10.24
CA ALA A 91 18.31 -12.20 -10.05
C ALA A 91 17.18 -12.72 -9.16
N PRO A 92 16.41 -13.73 -9.60
CA PRO A 92 15.30 -14.26 -8.82
C PRO A 92 15.79 -14.94 -7.53
N LEU A 93 15.12 -14.66 -6.45
CA LEU A 93 15.36 -15.17 -5.11
C LEU A 93 14.22 -16.10 -4.69
N SER A 94 14.45 -16.89 -3.64
CA SER A 94 13.40 -17.71 -3.02
C SER A 94 13.48 -17.67 -1.50
N VAL A 95 12.33 -17.89 -0.85
CA VAL A 95 12.17 -18.05 0.59
C VAL A 95 11.43 -19.33 0.88
N THR A 96 11.97 -20.16 1.75
CA THR A 96 11.35 -21.41 2.18
C THR A 96 10.98 -21.35 3.66
N PHE A 97 9.74 -21.63 3.96
CA PHE A 97 9.17 -21.79 5.29
C PHE A 97 9.00 -23.27 5.59
N ASP A 98 9.43 -23.72 6.77
CA ASP A 98 9.42 -25.12 7.15
C ASP A 98 8.93 -25.27 8.61
N ASP A 99 7.72 -25.77 8.80
CA ASP A 99 7.12 -26.11 10.07
C ASP A 99 7.06 -27.64 10.28
N GLY A 100 7.77 -28.40 9.43
CA GLY A 100 7.72 -29.82 9.23
C GLY A 100 7.18 -30.19 7.85
N GLU A 101 6.53 -29.24 7.17
CA GLU A 101 6.21 -29.27 5.74
C GLU A 101 6.71 -27.98 5.08
N LYS A 102 7.40 -28.12 3.93
CA LYS A 102 8.02 -26.97 3.27
C LYS A 102 7.06 -26.23 2.35
N THR A 103 7.03 -24.91 2.49
CA THR A 103 6.40 -23.97 1.55
C THR A 103 7.49 -23.07 0.99
N THR A 104 7.65 -23.01 -0.32
CA THR A 104 8.67 -22.14 -0.96
C THR A 104 8.00 -21.12 -1.85
N LEU A 105 8.36 -19.85 -1.68
CA LEU A 105 8.01 -18.75 -2.57
C LEU A 105 9.18 -18.49 -3.52
N ASN A 106 8.87 -18.28 -4.79
CA ASN A 106 9.84 -18.15 -5.88
C ASN A 106 9.66 -16.84 -6.65
N GLY A 107 10.62 -16.52 -7.53
CA GLY A 107 10.54 -15.32 -8.37
C GLY A 107 10.64 -13.99 -7.58
N ILE A 108 11.08 -14.06 -6.34
CA ILE A 108 11.22 -12.87 -5.47
C ILE A 108 12.37 -12.00 -5.99
N LEU A 109 12.18 -10.69 -6.02
CA LEU A 109 13.25 -9.74 -6.32
C LEU A 109 13.56 -8.90 -5.08
N SER A 110 14.83 -8.47 -4.96
CA SER A 110 15.23 -7.43 -4.01
C SER A 110 15.21 -6.08 -4.71
N GLY A 111 14.49 -5.10 -4.16
CA GLY A 111 14.31 -3.79 -4.79
C GLY A 111 13.73 -2.76 -3.85
N GLU A 112 13.14 -1.71 -4.40
CA GLU A 112 12.47 -0.66 -3.63
C GLU A 112 10.96 -0.89 -3.58
N VAL A 113 10.37 -0.91 -2.40
CA VAL A 113 8.94 -1.15 -2.21
C VAL A 113 8.24 0.12 -1.75
N TRP A 114 7.24 0.56 -2.53
CA TRP A 114 6.46 1.74 -2.22
C TRP A 114 4.97 1.42 -2.10
N VAL A 115 4.35 1.95 -1.06
CA VAL A 115 2.89 1.91 -0.93
C VAL A 115 2.27 3.05 -1.73
N CYS A 116 1.30 2.75 -2.58
CA CYS A 116 0.47 3.74 -3.27
C CYS A 116 -0.91 3.73 -2.61
N ALA A 117 -1.21 4.75 -1.82
CA ALA A 117 -2.45 4.85 -1.05
C ALA A 117 -3.25 6.11 -1.38
N GLY A 118 -4.54 6.08 -1.14
CA GLY A 118 -5.41 7.24 -1.32
C GLY A 118 -6.74 6.93 -1.99
N GLN A 119 -7.21 7.86 -2.82
CA GLN A 119 -8.49 7.74 -3.49
C GLN A 119 -8.37 7.52 -5.02
N SER A 120 -9.44 7.76 -5.75
CA SER A 120 -9.57 7.43 -7.18
C SER A 120 -8.42 7.91 -8.07
N ASN A 121 -7.80 9.05 -7.83
CA ASN A 121 -6.66 9.52 -8.60
C ASN A 121 -5.36 8.72 -8.38
N MET A 122 -5.22 8.03 -7.24
CA MET A 122 -4.17 7.03 -7.04
C MET A 122 -4.63 5.64 -7.51
N GLU A 123 -5.92 5.32 -7.33
CA GLU A 123 -6.50 4.04 -7.74
C GLU A 123 -6.58 3.89 -9.27
N MET A 124 -6.74 5.00 -10.01
CA MET A 124 -6.94 5.02 -11.45
C MET A 124 -5.91 4.16 -12.18
N PRO A 125 -6.35 3.08 -12.84
CA PRO A 125 -5.43 2.18 -13.52
C PRO A 125 -4.88 2.82 -14.81
N VAL A 126 -3.78 2.30 -15.33
CA VAL A 126 -3.18 2.74 -16.60
C VAL A 126 -4.19 2.72 -17.75
N LYS A 127 -5.11 1.76 -17.76
CA LYS A 127 -6.19 1.71 -18.76
C LYS A 127 -7.26 2.81 -18.60
N GLY A 128 -7.17 3.60 -17.53
CA GLY A 128 -8.18 4.59 -17.17
C GLY A 128 -9.45 3.99 -16.56
N PHE A 129 -10.40 4.85 -16.21
CA PHE A 129 -11.78 4.46 -15.92
C PHE A 129 -12.61 4.56 -17.21
N GLY A 130 -13.83 4.03 -17.22
CA GLY A 130 -14.65 3.94 -18.43
C GLY A 130 -14.92 5.26 -19.15
N ASN A 131 -14.89 6.39 -18.42
CA ASN A 131 -15.11 7.75 -18.95
C ASN A 131 -13.90 8.68 -18.75
N CYS A 132 -12.78 8.18 -18.27
CA CYS A 132 -11.58 8.93 -17.94
C CYS A 132 -10.35 8.17 -18.46
N PRO A 133 -9.85 8.47 -19.66
CA PRO A 133 -8.66 7.82 -20.20
C PRO A 133 -7.39 8.31 -19.47
N VAL A 134 -6.38 7.46 -19.43
CA VAL A 134 -4.99 7.89 -19.15
C VAL A 134 -4.31 8.18 -20.49
N GLU A 135 -3.62 9.30 -20.55
CA GLU A 135 -2.90 9.73 -21.73
C GLU A 135 -1.82 8.71 -22.14
N ASN A 136 -1.63 8.51 -23.44
CA ASN A 136 -0.62 7.60 -24.01
C ASN A 136 -0.81 6.11 -23.66
N TYR A 137 -1.98 5.64 -23.30
CA TYR A 137 -2.24 4.25 -22.89
C TYR A 137 -1.59 3.22 -23.81
N ASN A 138 -1.84 3.28 -25.13
CA ASN A 138 -1.28 2.30 -26.07
C ASN A 138 0.26 2.31 -26.09
N LYS A 139 0.88 3.48 -25.97
CA LYS A 139 2.33 3.60 -25.87
C LYS A 139 2.84 2.95 -24.59
N VAL A 140 2.16 3.17 -23.47
CA VAL A 140 2.50 2.54 -22.16
C VAL A 140 2.46 1.03 -22.26
N VAL A 141 1.43 0.47 -22.90
CA VAL A 141 1.29 -0.99 -23.08
C VAL A 141 2.42 -1.54 -23.93
N VAL A 142 2.71 -0.92 -25.08
CA VAL A 142 3.79 -1.36 -25.99
C VAL A 142 5.16 -1.29 -25.33
N ASP A 143 5.41 -0.24 -24.53
CA ASP A 143 6.68 -0.02 -23.85
C ASP A 143 6.86 -0.82 -22.56
N ALA A 144 5.82 -1.52 -22.07
CA ALA A 144 5.82 -2.14 -20.74
C ALA A 144 7.00 -3.12 -20.53
N ASN A 145 7.38 -3.89 -21.56
CA ASN A 145 8.50 -4.83 -21.49
C ASN A 145 9.88 -4.16 -21.37
N ASN A 146 9.99 -2.84 -21.56
CA ASN A 146 11.23 -2.09 -21.39
C ASN A 146 11.54 -1.81 -19.90
N TYR A 147 10.59 -2.05 -18.99
CA TYR A 147 10.68 -1.78 -17.55
C TYR A 147 10.61 -3.07 -16.73
N LYS A 148 11.62 -3.93 -16.93
CA LYS A 148 11.71 -5.21 -16.22
C LYS A 148 11.83 -4.99 -14.70
N GLY A 149 11.24 -5.91 -13.94
CA GLY A 149 11.30 -5.88 -12.47
C GLY A 149 10.43 -4.81 -11.82
N ILE A 150 9.48 -4.21 -12.54
CA ILE A 150 8.38 -3.49 -11.89
C ILE A 150 7.26 -4.47 -11.62
N HIS A 151 6.96 -4.69 -10.34
CA HIS A 151 5.86 -5.55 -9.90
C HIS A 151 4.86 -4.73 -9.09
N TYR A 152 3.61 -5.14 -9.10
CA TYR A 152 2.59 -4.54 -8.24
C TYR A 152 1.69 -5.60 -7.62
N VAL A 153 1.15 -5.28 -6.45
CA VAL A 153 0.08 -6.03 -5.80
C VAL A 153 -1.08 -5.09 -5.52
N LYS A 154 -2.28 -5.47 -5.94
CA LYS A 154 -3.49 -4.69 -5.69
C LYS A 154 -4.22 -5.27 -4.49
N ILE A 155 -4.28 -4.50 -3.42
CA ILE A 155 -5.05 -4.86 -2.23
C ILE A 155 -6.53 -4.57 -2.53
N PRO A 156 -7.43 -5.53 -2.39
CA PRO A 156 -8.85 -5.30 -2.61
C PRO A 156 -9.41 -4.28 -1.63
N SER A 157 -10.28 -3.40 -2.13
CA SER A 157 -10.98 -2.43 -1.29
C SER A 157 -12.08 -3.13 -0.50
N VAL A 158 -11.79 -3.47 0.74
CA VAL A 158 -12.69 -4.16 1.66
C VAL A 158 -13.04 -3.25 2.84
N MET A 159 -14.33 -3.10 3.13
CA MET A 159 -14.79 -2.41 4.35
C MET A 159 -14.70 -3.35 5.54
N SER A 160 -14.11 -2.87 6.63
CA SER A 160 -14.12 -3.60 7.91
C SER A 160 -14.20 -2.65 9.10
N MET A 161 -15.02 -3.01 10.08
CA MET A 161 -15.08 -2.32 11.37
C MET A 161 -13.90 -2.66 12.28
N LYS A 162 -13.15 -3.73 11.96
CA LYS A 162 -11.96 -4.18 12.71
C LYS A 162 -10.79 -4.34 11.74
N PRO A 163 -9.55 -4.10 12.20
CA PRO A 163 -8.38 -4.36 11.39
C PRO A 163 -8.36 -5.81 10.86
N LEU A 164 -8.14 -5.97 9.56
CA LEU A 164 -7.93 -7.27 8.93
C LEU A 164 -6.44 -7.60 8.93
N ASP A 165 -6.13 -8.88 9.06
CA ASP A 165 -4.74 -9.39 9.08
C ASP A 165 -4.25 -9.86 7.71
N ASP A 166 -5.17 -10.01 6.74
CA ASP A 166 -4.88 -10.58 5.42
C ASP A 166 -5.84 -10.02 4.36
N ALA A 167 -5.42 -10.04 3.11
CA ALA A 167 -6.21 -9.60 1.96
C ALA A 167 -5.92 -10.54 0.77
N ASN A 168 -6.96 -11.02 0.10
CA ASN A 168 -6.80 -11.89 -1.07
C ASN A 168 -6.19 -11.10 -2.24
N CYS A 169 -4.87 -11.21 -2.43
CA CYS A 169 -4.11 -10.47 -3.42
C CYS A 169 -2.95 -11.31 -3.95
N GLU A 170 -2.40 -10.92 -5.10
CA GLU A 170 -1.23 -11.55 -5.71
C GLU A 170 -0.34 -10.49 -6.37
N TRP A 171 0.96 -10.73 -6.38
CA TRP A 171 1.93 -9.92 -7.11
C TRP A 171 1.88 -10.21 -8.59
N LYS A 172 1.93 -9.15 -9.40
CA LYS A 172 1.98 -9.21 -10.86
C LYS A 172 3.21 -8.48 -11.37
N GLU A 173 3.97 -9.11 -12.24
CA GLU A 173 4.99 -8.44 -13.03
C GLU A 173 4.32 -7.57 -14.08
N VAL A 174 4.85 -6.36 -14.30
CA VAL A 174 4.40 -5.47 -15.36
C VAL A 174 4.88 -5.97 -16.72
N ASN A 175 3.91 -6.17 -17.60
CA ASN A 175 4.09 -6.52 -19.01
C ASN A 175 2.89 -5.98 -19.80
N PRO A 176 2.82 -6.11 -21.14
CA PRO A 176 1.71 -5.59 -21.93
C PRO A 176 0.31 -6.07 -21.50
N GLU A 177 0.19 -7.28 -20.95
CA GLU A 177 -1.09 -7.86 -20.51
C GLU A 177 -1.51 -7.36 -19.12
N THR A 178 -0.55 -7.02 -18.26
CA THR A 178 -0.81 -6.70 -16.84
C THR A 178 -0.75 -5.21 -16.52
N VAL A 179 0.01 -4.41 -17.27
CA VAL A 179 0.26 -2.98 -16.98
C VAL A 179 -1.03 -2.17 -16.92
N GLY A 180 -2.03 -2.54 -17.71
CA GLY A 180 -3.31 -1.86 -17.74
C GLY A 180 -4.02 -1.75 -16.39
N GLU A 181 -3.79 -2.70 -15.48
CA GLU A 181 -4.41 -2.77 -14.15
C GLU A 181 -3.60 -2.10 -13.04
N ALA A 182 -2.34 -1.75 -13.29
CA ALA A 182 -1.50 -1.03 -12.35
C ALA A 182 -2.02 0.40 -12.13
N SER A 183 -1.82 0.97 -10.93
CA SER A 183 -2.06 2.41 -10.70
C SER A 183 -1.24 3.23 -11.69
N ALA A 184 -1.87 4.10 -12.46
CA ALA A 184 -1.17 4.95 -13.43
C ALA A 184 -0.13 5.85 -12.74
N THR A 185 -0.54 6.56 -11.68
CA THR A 185 0.36 7.40 -10.87
C THR A 185 1.53 6.60 -10.30
N GLY A 186 1.23 5.43 -9.70
CA GLY A 186 2.26 4.54 -9.14
C GLY A 186 3.18 3.96 -10.21
N TYR A 187 2.65 3.54 -11.33
CA TYR A 187 3.45 2.98 -12.43
C TYR A 187 4.43 3.98 -13.03
N PHE A 188 3.98 5.20 -13.33
CA PHE A 188 4.87 6.24 -13.86
C PHE A 188 5.94 6.66 -12.84
N PHE A 189 5.63 6.66 -11.55
CA PHE A 189 6.64 6.78 -10.51
C PHE A 189 7.67 5.64 -10.59
N ALA A 190 7.20 4.41 -10.65
CA ALA A 190 8.07 3.23 -10.68
C ALA A 190 8.96 3.18 -11.93
N GLN A 191 8.45 3.61 -13.10
CA GLN A 191 9.25 3.70 -14.33
C GLN A 191 10.48 4.59 -14.15
N VAL A 192 10.31 5.79 -13.58
CA VAL A 192 11.41 6.73 -13.36
C VAL A 192 12.41 6.18 -12.36
N VAL A 193 11.95 5.64 -11.23
CA VAL A 193 12.84 5.08 -10.19
C VAL A 193 13.59 3.86 -10.73
N ASN A 194 12.89 2.91 -11.37
CA ASN A 194 13.47 1.71 -11.97
C ASN A 194 14.55 2.05 -12.98
N LYS A 195 14.25 2.95 -13.93
CA LYS A 195 15.18 3.36 -14.97
C LYS A 195 16.38 4.12 -14.41
N THR A 196 16.14 5.05 -13.48
CA THR A 196 17.19 5.95 -12.98
C THR A 196 18.18 5.22 -12.07
N LEU A 197 17.66 4.35 -11.18
CA LEU A 197 18.48 3.61 -10.23
C LEU A 197 18.90 2.23 -10.74
N ASN A 198 18.32 1.76 -11.83
CA ASN A 198 18.50 0.42 -12.39
C ASN A 198 18.24 -0.69 -11.37
N ILE A 199 17.08 -0.64 -10.70
CA ILE A 199 16.68 -1.58 -9.66
C ILE A 199 15.23 -2.02 -9.83
N PRO A 200 14.84 -3.22 -9.31
CA PRO A 200 13.45 -3.61 -9.22
C PRO A 200 12.62 -2.66 -8.35
N VAL A 201 11.35 -2.47 -8.68
CA VAL A 201 10.41 -1.64 -7.92
C VAL A 201 9.09 -2.38 -7.69
N GLY A 202 8.71 -2.51 -6.43
CA GLY A 202 7.44 -3.07 -6.00
C GLY A 202 6.44 -2.00 -5.59
N LEU A 203 5.22 -2.08 -6.09
CA LEU A 203 4.11 -1.19 -5.74
C LEU A 203 3.03 -1.96 -4.98
N ILE A 204 2.72 -1.52 -3.77
CA ILE A 204 1.57 -2.03 -3.00
C ILE A 204 0.43 -1.02 -3.16
N LEU A 205 -0.62 -1.39 -3.89
CA LEU A 205 -1.73 -0.52 -4.24
C LEU A 205 -2.88 -0.69 -3.24
N ALA A 206 -3.02 0.23 -2.28
CA ALA A 206 -4.03 0.21 -1.23
C ALA A 206 -4.92 1.46 -1.31
N ASN A 207 -5.94 1.42 -2.17
CA ASN A 207 -6.73 2.59 -2.57
C ASN A 207 -8.23 2.36 -2.42
N LYS A 208 -8.99 3.47 -2.27
CA LYS A 208 -10.45 3.47 -2.40
C LYS A 208 -10.93 4.80 -2.98
N GLY A 209 -11.51 4.75 -4.19
CA GLY A 209 -12.14 5.91 -4.81
C GLY A 209 -13.19 6.56 -3.92
N GLY A 210 -13.20 7.90 -3.89
CA GLY A 210 -14.14 8.67 -3.08
C GLY A 210 -13.85 8.71 -1.56
N SER A 211 -12.83 8.01 -1.06
CA SER A 211 -12.55 7.98 0.38
C SER A 211 -12.10 9.34 0.93
N ARG A 212 -12.53 9.63 2.17
CA ARG A 212 -12.05 10.77 2.97
C ARG A 212 -10.82 10.37 3.77
N VAL A 213 -10.05 11.33 4.29
CA VAL A 213 -8.91 11.04 5.17
C VAL A 213 -9.34 10.27 6.42
N GLU A 214 -10.54 10.55 6.96
CA GLU A 214 -11.12 9.86 8.11
C GLU A 214 -11.37 8.37 7.87
N SER A 215 -11.50 7.97 6.63
CA SER A 215 -11.74 6.57 6.25
C SER A 215 -10.53 5.67 6.49
N TRP A 216 -9.35 6.28 6.69
CA TRP A 216 -8.06 5.62 6.88
C TRP A 216 -7.53 5.73 8.33
N LEU A 217 -8.15 6.58 9.17
CA LEU A 217 -7.77 6.75 10.56
C LEU A 217 -8.30 5.60 11.44
N ASP A 218 -7.58 5.28 12.51
CA ASP A 218 -7.95 4.22 13.44
C ASP A 218 -9.09 4.62 14.40
N TYR A 219 -9.68 3.62 15.06
CA TYR A 219 -10.79 3.81 15.98
C TYR A 219 -10.43 4.73 17.16
N ASP A 220 -9.26 4.56 17.74
CA ASP A 220 -8.87 5.31 18.95
C ASP A 220 -8.64 6.77 18.63
N TYR A 221 -8.01 7.05 17.49
CA TYR A 221 -7.85 8.42 17.02
C TYR A 221 -9.19 9.09 16.75
N LEU A 222 -10.05 8.45 15.96
CA LEU A 222 -11.36 9.00 15.60
C LEU A 222 -12.22 9.25 16.83
N LYS A 223 -12.25 8.33 17.76
CA LYS A 223 -12.99 8.46 19.04
C LYS A 223 -12.52 9.64 19.87
N LYS A 224 -11.22 9.87 19.92
CA LYS A 224 -10.63 10.94 20.77
C LYS A 224 -10.68 12.33 20.13
N ASN A 225 -10.60 12.40 18.80
CA ASN A 225 -10.28 13.64 18.11
C ASN A 225 -11.36 14.10 17.10
N THR A 226 -12.47 13.38 16.99
CA THR A 226 -13.51 13.70 16.00
C THR A 226 -14.91 13.42 16.53
N ASP A 227 -15.92 14.01 15.85
CA ASP A 227 -17.35 13.73 16.06
C ASP A 227 -17.86 12.68 15.04
N GLU A 228 -16.97 11.91 14.42
CA GLU A 228 -17.36 10.85 13.49
C GLU A 228 -18.08 9.74 14.22
N PRO A 229 -19.20 9.22 13.67
CA PRO A 229 -19.84 8.05 14.26
C PRO A 229 -18.92 6.82 14.12
N LEU A 230 -18.83 6.03 15.18
CA LEU A 230 -17.99 4.81 15.22
C LEU A 230 -18.81 3.53 15.45
N ASP A 231 -20.11 3.67 15.66
CA ASP A 231 -21.04 2.55 15.62
C ASP A 231 -21.47 2.25 14.19
N SER A 232 -21.54 0.97 13.82
CA SER A 232 -21.82 0.56 12.42
C SER A 232 -23.15 1.10 11.90
N ASN A 233 -24.21 1.09 12.72
CA ASN A 233 -25.55 1.58 12.31
C ASN A 233 -25.54 3.10 12.16
N ALA A 234 -24.87 3.81 13.07
CA ALA A 234 -24.74 5.26 13.02
C ALA A 234 -23.90 5.70 11.80
N ILE A 235 -22.84 4.96 11.46
CA ILE A 235 -22.05 5.20 10.25
C ILE A 235 -22.91 5.07 9.00
N VAL A 236 -23.63 3.97 8.86
CA VAL A 236 -24.51 3.72 7.69
C VAL A 236 -25.61 4.77 7.59
N LYS A 237 -26.17 5.19 8.72
CA LYS A 237 -27.22 6.22 8.78
C LYS A 237 -26.68 7.60 8.35
N LYS A 238 -25.44 7.96 8.76
CA LYS A 238 -24.82 9.26 8.43
C LYS A 238 -24.28 9.31 7.00
N PHE A 239 -23.70 8.21 6.52
CA PHE A 239 -23.02 8.14 5.23
C PHE A 239 -23.76 7.21 4.26
N SER A 240 -24.54 7.78 3.35
CA SER A 240 -25.21 7.06 2.27
C SER A 240 -24.21 6.40 1.30
N TRP A 241 -23.08 7.11 1.02
CA TRP A 241 -22.01 6.59 0.21
C TRP A 241 -21.00 5.83 1.08
N ASP A 242 -20.76 4.57 0.76
CA ASP A 242 -19.88 3.69 1.54
C ASP A 242 -18.43 4.19 1.59
N TYR A 243 -17.95 4.79 0.50
CA TYR A 243 -16.59 5.30 0.40
C TYR A 243 -16.30 6.50 1.33
N HIS A 244 -17.33 7.20 1.83
CA HIS A 244 -17.16 8.30 2.81
C HIS A 244 -17.09 7.82 4.26
N ARG A 245 -17.36 6.54 4.51
CA ARG A 245 -17.42 5.99 5.88
C ARG A 245 -16.06 6.07 6.57
N PRO A 246 -16.01 6.58 7.81
CA PRO A 246 -14.76 6.63 8.59
C PRO A 246 -14.27 5.23 8.94
N LEU A 247 -12.94 5.06 9.20
CA LEU A 247 -12.34 3.85 9.75
C LEU A 247 -12.22 2.67 8.78
N VAL A 248 -13.25 2.40 7.98
CA VAL A 248 -13.47 1.08 7.37
C VAL A 248 -12.43 0.70 6.31
N TRP A 249 -11.86 1.67 5.59
CA TRP A 249 -10.85 1.40 4.57
C TRP A 249 -9.45 1.23 5.17
N GLY A 250 -9.15 1.97 6.23
CA GLY A 250 -7.94 1.75 7.04
C GLY A 250 -7.90 0.33 7.59
N ASN A 251 -9.00 -0.13 8.18
CA ASN A 251 -9.10 -1.47 8.75
C ASN A 251 -9.12 -2.59 7.70
N GLY A 252 -9.87 -2.42 6.62
CA GLY A 252 -10.08 -3.51 5.66
C GLY A 252 -9.05 -3.58 4.54
N THR A 253 -8.51 -2.43 4.10
CA THR A 253 -7.63 -2.34 2.93
C THR A 253 -6.18 -2.07 3.32
N PHE A 254 -5.93 -1.23 4.32
CA PHE A 254 -4.57 -0.83 4.69
C PHE A 254 -3.95 -1.69 5.81
N SER A 255 -4.76 -2.12 6.78
CA SER A 255 -4.27 -2.96 7.90
C SER A 255 -3.53 -4.23 7.45
N PRO A 256 -3.99 -4.98 6.42
CA PRO A 256 -3.31 -6.21 5.99
C PRO A 256 -1.85 -6.04 5.57
N ILE A 257 -1.42 -4.84 5.19
CA ILE A 257 -0.07 -4.60 4.66
C ILE A 257 0.92 -4.04 5.69
N LEU A 258 0.48 -3.74 6.92
CA LEU A 258 1.29 -3.04 7.93
C LEU A 258 2.54 -3.80 8.41
N ASN A 259 2.58 -5.11 8.20
CA ASN A 259 3.79 -5.89 8.47
C ASN A 259 4.79 -5.90 7.30
N TYR A 260 4.41 -5.47 6.10
CA TYR A 260 5.33 -5.44 4.97
C TYR A 260 6.41 -4.38 5.16
N THR A 261 7.67 -4.70 4.85
CA THR A 261 8.76 -3.72 4.93
C THR A 261 8.80 -2.91 3.66
N VAL A 262 8.69 -1.59 3.78
CA VAL A 262 8.54 -0.67 2.65
C VAL A 262 9.56 0.47 2.72
N LYS A 263 9.86 1.08 1.59
CA LYS A 263 10.69 2.28 1.51
C LYS A 263 9.93 3.53 1.95
N GLY A 264 8.69 3.66 1.50
CA GLY A 264 7.88 4.85 1.77
C GLY A 264 6.47 4.74 1.21
N ILE A 265 5.72 5.84 1.33
CA ILE A 265 4.32 5.92 0.95
C ILE A 265 4.12 7.07 -0.05
N LEU A 266 3.44 6.79 -1.14
CA LEU A 266 2.89 7.75 -2.08
C LEU A 266 1.40 7.89 -1.80
N PHE A 267 0.92 9.13 -1.67
CA PHE A 267 -0.46 9.38 -1.26
C PHE A 267 -1.16 10.39 -2.19
N TYR A 268 -2.31 10.02 -2.72
CA TYR A 268 -3.10 10.93 -3.55
C TYR A 268 -4.57 10.90 -3.09
N GLN A 269 -4.90 11.83 -2.19
CA GLN A 269 -6.23 11.93 -1.58
C GLN A 269 -6.49 13.40 -1.20
N GLY A 270 -7.76 13.78 -1.07
CA GLY A 270 -8.19 15.09 -0.61
C GLY A 270 -9.49 15.56 -1.23
N CYS A 271 -9.82 15.13 -2.46
CA CYS A 271 -11.01 15.61 -3.18
C CYS A 271 -12.31 15.44 -2.37
N SER A 272 -12.43 14.39 -1.57
CA SER A 272 -13.60 14.12 -0.73
C SER A 272 -13.60 14.87 0.62
N ASN A 273 -12.55 15.64 0.88
CA ASN A 273 -12.44 16.54 2.05
C ASN A 273 -12.54 18.02 1.67
N VAL A 274 -12.79 18.30 0.38
CA VAL A 274 -13.06 19.69 -0.07
C VAL A 274 -14.29 20.22 0.65
N GLY A 275 -14.19 21.46 1.17
CA GLY A 275 -15.22 22.07 2.02
C GLY A 275 -15.01 21.84 3.53
N ASP A 276 -14.01 21.05 3.92
CA ASP A 276 -13.63 20.91 5.33
C ASP A 276 -13.19 22.27 5.94
N PRO A 277 -13.49 22.52 7.22
CA PRO A 277 -13.02 23.70 7.92
C PRO A 277 -11.49 23.86 7.86
N ALA A 278 -11.04 25.12 7.90
CA ALA A 278 -9.62 25.47 7.86
C ALA A 278 -8.79 24.70 8.91
N GLY A 279 -7.66 24.16 8.50
CA GLY A 279 -6.73 23.40 9.35
C GLY A 279 -7.15 21.98 9.66
N ARG A 280 -8.41 21.58 9.40
CA ARG A 280 -8.89 20.22 9.71
C ARG A 280 -8.14 19.17 8.92
N TYR A 281 -8.04 19.33 7.61
CA TYR A 281 -7.36 18.38 6.75
C TYR A 281 -5.85 18.28 7.06
N THR A 282 -5.19 19.45 7.26
CA THR A 282 -3.77 19.52 7.67
C THR A 282 -3.51 18.63 8.88
N LYS A 283 -4.33 18.82 9.94
CA LYS A 283 -4.17 18.04 11.18
C LYS A 283 -4.43 16.56 10.95
N ARG A 284 -5.54 16.20 10.31
CA ARG A 284 -5.92 14.80 10.10
C ARG A 284 -4.94 14.05 9.22
N LEU A 285 -4.37 14.70 8.19
CA LEU A 285 -3.34 14.10 7.37
C LEU A 285 -2.04 13.89 8.16
N ALA A 286 -1.63 14.85 8.97
CA ALA A 286 -0.45 14.68 9.83
C ALA A 286 -0.62 13.52 10.82
N ASP A 287 -1.79 13.44 11.44
CA ASP A 287 -2.11 12.36 12.38
C ASP A 287 -2.19 10.99 11.69
N LEU A 288 -2.74 10.92 10.47
CA LEU A 288 -2.76 9.70 9.66
C LEU A 288 -1.34 9.21 9.34
N VAL A 289 -0.45 10.11 8.96
CA VAL A 289 0.96 9.75 8.69
C VAL A 289 1.66 9.27 9.95
N ALA A 290 1.44 9.94 11.08
CA ALA A 290 1.98 9.49 12.37
C ALA A 290 1.45 8.10 12.76
N GLN A 291 0.14 7.85 12.56
CA GLN A 291 -0.48 6.54 12.77
C GLN A 291 0.18 5.48 11.88
N TRP A 292 0.27 5.69 10.58
CA TRP A 292 0.84 4.70 9.67
C TRP A 292 2.31 4.40 9.96
N ARG A 293 3.13 5.42 10.27
CA ARG A 293 4.53 5.23 10.69
C ARG A 293 4.67 4.42 11.97
N ARG A 294 3.84 4.70 12.98
CA ARG A 294 3.74 3.91 14.21
C ARG A 294 3.43 2.44 13.87
N ASP A 295 2.44 2.20 13.00
CA ASP A 295 1.92 0.87 12.71
C ASP A 295 2.88 0.08 11.80
N PHE A 296 3.55 0.73 10.85
CA PHE A 296 4.64 0.12 10.08
C PHE A 296 5.89 -0.18 10.91
N ARG A 297 6.10 0.51 12.04
CA ARG A 297 7.26 0.29 12.93
C ARG A 297 8.62 0.40 12.22
N GLN A 298 8.74 1.30 11.26
CA GLN A 298 9.95 1.55 10.47
C GLN A 298 10.49 2.99 10.63
N GLY A 299 10.05 3.70 11.68
CA GLY A 299 10.42 5.10 11.90
C GLY A 299 9.77 6.04 10.89
N ASP A 300 10.43 7.16 10.64
CA ASP A 300 9.93 8.22 9.77
C ASP A 300 10.16 7.90 8.28
N ILE A 301 9.53 6.82 7.79
CA ILE A 301 9.57 6.49 6.36
C ILE A 301 9.05 7.67 5.52
N PRO A 302 9.61 7.90 4.30
CA PRO A 302 9.17 8.97 3.40
C PRO A 302 7.67 8.92 3.13
N PHE A 303 7.02 10.08 3.16
CA PHE A 303 5.62 10.26 2.79
C PHE A 303 5.51 11.37 1.77
N TYR A 304 5.29 11.00 0.51
CA TYR A 304 5.16 11.94 -0.60
C TYR A 304 3.73 11.96 -1.10
N PHE A 305 3.18 13.15 -1.26
CA PHE A 305 1.77 13.25 -1.61
C PHE A 305 1.49 14.28 -2.70
N VAL A 306 0.32 14.14 -3.29
CA VAL A 306 -0.13 14.88 -4.45
C VAL A 306 -1.17 15.90 -4.03
N GLU A 307 -1.00 17.14 -4.44
CA GLU A 307 -2.03 18.17 -4.40
C GLU A 307 -3.27 17.69 -5.19
N ILE A 308 -4.48 17.95 -4.70
CA ILE A 308 -5.69 17.61 -5.44
C ILE A 308 -5.73 18.32 -6.80
N ALA A 309 -6.26 17.61 -7.80
CA ALA A 309 -6.36 18.17 -9.16
C ALA A 309 -7.24 19.42 -9.19
N PRO A 310 -6.95 20.41 -10.04
CA PRO A 310 -7.87 21.49 -10.34
C PRO A 310 -9.22 20.95 -10.83
N TYR A 311 -10.27 21.35 -10.14
CA TYR A 311 -11.66 20.97 -10.42
C TYR A 311 -12.57 21.92 -9.68
N HIS A 312 -13.79 22.16 -10.14
CA HIS A 312 -14.62 23.18 -9.52
C HIS A 312 -15.26 22.76 -8.18
N TYR A 313 -15.28 21.47 -7.85
CA TYR A 313 -15.77 20.90 -6.58
C TYR A 313 -17.18 21.30 -6.14
N GLY A 314 -17.99 21.86 -7.03
CA GLY A 314 -19.39 22.21 -6.77
C GLY A 314 -19.64 23.44 -5.89
N ASP A 315 -18.60 24.24 -5.58
CA ASP A 315 -18.80 25.47 -4.83
C ASP A 315 -19.01 26.69 -5.73
N VAL A 316 -19.88 27.62 -5.25
CA VAL A 316 -20.30 28.81 -6.01
C VAL A 316 -19.15 29.81 -6.21
N ASN A 317 -18.24 29.90 -5.24
CA ASN A 317 -17.16 30.88 -5.25
C ASN A 317 -15.86 30.32 -5.87
N GLY A 318 -15.77 29.02 -6.11
CA GLY A 318 -14.58 28.37 -6.66
C GLY A 318 -13.37 28.34 -5.71
N ASP A 319 -13.57 28.54 -4.41
CA ASP A 319 -12.48 28.68 -3.44
C ASP A 319 -12.23 27.44 -2.56
N TRP A 320 -13.12 26.45 -2.57
CA TRP A 320 -12.98 25.24 -1.73
C TRP A 320 -11.79 24.40 -2.13
N GLY A 321 -11.58 24.18 -3.43
CA GLY A 321 -10.41 23.46 -3.94
C GLY A 321 -9.10 24.16 -3.55
N PRO A 322 -8.90 25.44 -3.86
CA PRO A 322 -7.73 26.22 -3.39
C PRO A 322 -7.52 26.18 -1.88
N LYS A 323 -8.56 26.31 -1.05
CA LYS A 323 -8.47 26.21 0.42
C LYS A 323 -7.98 24.83 0.87
N LEU A 324 -8.42 23.73 0.23
CA LEU A 324 -7.91 22.40 0.58
C LEU A 324 -6.46 22.23 0.13
N ARG A 325 -6.08 22.72 -1.05
CA ARG A 325 -4.68 22.68 -1.52
C ARG A 325 -3.76 23.43 -0.57
N GLU A 326 -4.17 24.59 -0.04
CA GLU A 326 -3.43 25.29 1.01
C GLU A 326 -3.24 24.42 2.26
N GLN A 327 -4.29 23.71 2.70
CA GLN A 327 -4.18 22.77 3.82
C GLN A 327 -3.21 21.62 3.52
N GLN A 328 -3.17 21.12 2.28
CA GLN A 328 -2.20 20.12 1.86
C GLN A 328 -0.76 20.65 1.91
N PHE A 329 -0.50 21.86 1.39
CA PHE A 329 0.82 22.50 1.50
C PHE A 329 1.22 22.76 2.96
N ASN A 330 0.30 23.13 3.82
CA ASN A 330 0.55 23.29 5.25
C ASN A 330 0.86 21.95 5.92
N ALA A 331 0.23 20.85 5.49
CA ALA A 331 0.56 19.50 5.97
C ALA A 331 2.02 19.11 5.65
N ALA A 332 2.51 19.46 4.45
CA ALA A 332 3.91 19.19 4.08
C ALA A 332 4.92 19.93 4.98
N LYS A 333 4.53 21.07 5.60
CA LYS A 333 5.40 21.81 6.52
C LYS A 333 5.48 21.17 7.91
N VAL A 334 4.45 20.45 8.34
CA VAL A 334 4.35 19.90 9.70
C VAL A 334 4.62 18.40 9.76
N ILE A 335 4.57 17.69 8.64
CA ILE A 335 4.87 16.26 8.57
C ILE A 335 6.37 16.08 8.30
N PRO A 336 7.16 15.50 9.23
CA PRO A 336 8.57 15.25 9.00
C PRO A 336 8.77 14.30 7.81
N ASN A 337 9.92 14.36 7.14
CA ASN A 337 10.28 13.51 6.00
C ASN A 337 9.13 13.34 4.99
N SER A 338 8.54 14.45 4.58
CA SER A 338 7.46 14.50 3.60
C SER A 338 7.77 15.47 2.46
N GLY A 339 6.90 15.48 1.47
CA GLY A 339 6.92 16.44 0.38
C GLY A 339 5.63 16.35 -0.43
N ILE A 340 5.31 17.46 -1.10
CA ILE A 340 4.11 17.57 -1.93
C ILE A 340 4.47 17.98 -3.35
N ILE A 341 3.76 17.42 -4.33
CA ILE A 341 3.87 17.86 -5.72
C ILE A 341 2.60 18.56 -6.17
N SER A 342 2.74 19.58 -7.04
CA SER A 342 1.61 20.32 -7.60
C SER A 342 1.03 19.64 -8.84
N THR A 343 -0.28 19.87 -9.07
CA THR A 343 -1.04 19.35 -10.21
C THR A 343 -1.67 20.45 -11.06
N ASN A 344 -1.36 21.72 -10.82
CA ASN A 344 -2.03 22.85 -11.47
C ASN A 344 -1.95 22.83 -13.00
N ASP A 345 -0.90 22.28 -13.56
CA ASP A 345 -0.67 22.13 -14.99
C ASP A 345 -0.85 20.68 -15.50
N CYS A 346 -1.52 19.84 -14.71
CA CYS A 346 -1.83 18.45 -15.06
C CYS A 346 -3.28 18.25 -15.53
N VAL A 347 -4.01 19.33 -15.80
CA VAL A 347 -5.40 19.32 -16.26
C VAL A 347 -5.51 20.14 -17.53
N TYR A 348 -6.03 19.56 -18.58
CA TYR A 348 -6.29 20.28 -19.83
C TYR A 348 -7.55 21.15 -19.71
N PRO A 349 -7.66 22.26 -20.46
CA PRO A 349 -8.85 23.12 -20.42
C PRO A 349 -10.17 22.41 -20.72
N TYR A 350 -10.14 21.36 -21.55
CA TYR A 350 -11.34 20.56 -21.87
C TYR A 350 -11.72 19.55 -20.76
N GLU A 351 -10.84 19.33 -19.77
CA GLU A 351 -11.07 18.45 -18.62
C GLU A 351 -11.63 19.17 -17.39
N LYS A 352 -12.03 20.44 -17.50
CA LYS A 352 -12.51 21.25 -16.36
C LYS A 352 -13.61 20.59 -15.52
N GLU A 353 -14.44 19.74 -16.17
CA GLU A 353 -15.51 18.97 -15.52
C GLU A 353 -15.06 17.54 -15.15
N GLN A 354 -13.76 17.24 -15.26
CA GLN A 354 -13.22 15.92 -14.99
C GLN A 354 -12.28 15.94 -13.78
N ILE A 355 -12.72 15.30 -12.69
CA ILE A 355 -11.91 15.20 -11.45
C ILE A 355 -10.73 14.23 -11.58
N HIS A 356 -10.69 13.43 -12.66
CA HIS A 356 -9.65 12.45 -12.94
C HIS A 356 -8.88 12.84 -14.21
N PRO A 357 -7.90 13.75 -14.14
CA PRO A 357 -7.17 14.21 -15.32
C PRO A 357 -6.37 13.09 -15.96
N ALA A 358 -6.24 13.13 -17.29
CA ALA A 358 -5.54 12.13 -18.11
C ALA A 358 -4.02 12.13 -17.90
N GLN A 359 -3.43 13.25 -17.47
CA GLN A 359 -1.97 13.42 -17.31
C GLN A 359 -1.41 12.76 -16.05
N LYS A 360 -1.59 11.44 -15.90
CA LYS A 360 -1.04 10.70 -14.76
C LYS A 360 0.48 10.53 -14.82
N GLN A 361 1.05 10.55 -16.04
CA GLN A 361 2.49 10.44 -16.23
C GLN A 361 3.22 11.58 -15.53
N LYS A 362 2.84 12.83 -15.79
CA LYS A 362 3.46 14.01 -15.14
C LYS A 362 3.37 13.96 -13.62
N VAL A 363 2.26 13.45 -13.07
CA VAL A 363 2.06 13.28 -11.63
C VAL A 363 3.03 12.23 -11.06
N GLY A 364 3.11 11.06 -11.68
CA GLY A 364 4.02 9.98 -11.26
C GLY A 364 5.49 10.38 -11.36
N GLU A 365 5.89 11.03 -12.46
CA GLU A 365 7.25 11.55 -12.66
C GLU A 365 7.64 12.57 -11.59
N ARG A 366 6.77 13.51 -11.23
CA ARG A 366 7.02 14.49 -10.15
C ARG A 366 7.22 13.83 -8.80
N LEU A 367 6.41 12.84 -8.46
CA LEU A 367 6.62 12.05 -7.25
C LEU A 367 7.97 11.33 -7.26
N ALA A 368 8.38 10.80 -8.42
CA ALA A 368 9.67 10.15 -8.56
C ALA A 368 10.84 11.14 -8.45
N PHE A 369 10.75 12.34 -9.06
CA PHE A 369 11.76 13.38 -8.90
C PHE A 369 11.90 13.81 -7.44
N LEU A 370 10.79 13.93 -6.73
CA LEU A 370 10.79 14.22 -5.31
C LEU A 370 11.51 13.12 -4.51
N ALA A 371 11.23 11.85 -4.79
CA ALA A 371 11.89 10.72 -4.16
C ALA A 371 13.39 10.64 -4.52
N LEU A 372 13.75 10.84 -5.78
CA LEU A 372 15.15 10.86 -6.25
C LEU A 372 15.95 11.93 -5.52
N ASN A 373 15.39 13.12 -5.33
CA ASN A 373 16.05 14.20 -4.61
C ASN A 373 16.14 13.95 -3.10
N LYS A 374 15.01 13.64 -2.44
CA LYS A 374 14.92 13.59 -0.97
C LYS A 374 15.33 12.24 -0.39
N THR A 375 14.89 11.13 -1.01
CA THR A 375 15.14 9.77 -0.49
C THR A 375 16.44 9.19 -1.02
N TYR A 376 16.72 9.37 -2.31
CA TYR A 376 17.89 8.78 -2.97
C TYR A 376 19.09 9.75 -3.10
N GLY A 377 18.96 10.98 -2.61
CA GLY A 377 20.06 11.94 -2.50
C GLY A 377 20.54 12.56 -3.81
N MET A 378 19.81 12.41 -4.91
CA MET A 378 20.16 12.97 -6.23
C MET A 378 19.87 14.48 -6.29
N LYS A 379 20.78 15.29 -5.75
CA LYS A 379 20.60 16.75 -5.60
C LYS A 379 20.52 17.51 -6.92
N SER A 380 20.97 16.94 -8.03
CA SER A 380 20.80 17.50 -9.37
C SER A 380 19.38 17.42 -9.90
N VAL A 381 18.52 16.55 -9.31
CA VAL A 381 17.10 16.43 -9.64
C VAL A 381 16.31 17.45 -8.84
N ILE A 382 15.51 18.29 -9.51
CA ILE A 382 14.61 19.24 -8.85
C ILE A 382 13.36 18.46 -8.41
N GLY A 383 13.21 18.24 -7.11
CA GLY A 383 12.11 17.45 -6.56
C GLY A 383 10.88 18.26 -6.16
N GLU A 384 11.03 19.57 -5.87
CA GLU A 384 9.93 20.44 -5.44
C GLU A 384 9.83 21.65 -6.36
N GLY A 385 8.61 22.12 -6.57
CA GLY A 385 8.35 23.36 -7.31
C GLY A 385 8.79 24.61 -6.52
N MET A 386 8.78 25.74 -7.21
CA MET A 386 9.05 27.05 -6.57
C MET A 386 7.97 27.33 -5.53
N THR A 387 8.39 27.84 -4.37
CA THR A 387 7.50 28.32 -3.31
C THR A 387 7.62 29.82 -3.19
N PHE A 388 6.50 30.50 -2.92
CA PHE A 388 6.50 31.93 -2.62
C PHE A 388 7.31 32.16 -1.34
N LYS A 389 8.30 33.06 -1.41
CA LYS A 389 9.14 33.42 -0.27
C LYS A 389 8.73 34.76 0.36
N GLU A 390 8.72 35.81 -0.45
CA GLU A 390 8.35 37.14 -0.02
C GLU A 390 7.93 38.00 -1.21
N MET A 391 7.12 39.02 -0.91
CA MET A 391 6.80 40.11 -1.82
C MET A 391 7.18 41.43 -1.13
N LYS A 392 7.89 42.29 -1.84
CA LYS A 392 8.18 43.67 -1.37
C LYS A 392 7.48 44.64 -2.32
N ILE A 393 6.58 45.43 -1.76
CA ILE A 393 5.91 46.53 -2.47
C ILE A 393 6.72 47.79 -2.21
N LYS A 394 7.16 48.46 -3.27
CA LYS A 394 7.84 49.73 -3.19
C LYS A 394 7.09 50.72 -4.08
N ASN A 395 6.45 51.75 -3.48
CA ASN A 395 5.72 52.79 -4.16
C ASN A 395 4.66 52.29 -5.14
N ASP A 396 3.52 51.79 -4.70
CA ASP A 396 2.36 51.38 -5.52
C ASP A 396 2.67 50.48 -6.75
N THR A 397 3.86 49.89 -6.82
CA THR A 397 4.33 48.96 -7.85
C THR A 397 4.82 47.63 -7.27
#